data_a1a7b4c06c7c398e28dc47d21a819496
#
_entry.id   a1a7b4c06c7c398e28dc47d21a819496
#
_cell.length_a   1.000
_cell.length_b   1.000
_cell.length_c   1.000
_cell.angle_alpha   90.00
_cell.angle_beta   90.00
_cell.angle_gamma   90.00
#
_symmetry.space_group_name_H-M   'P 1'
#
loop_
_entity.id
_entity.type
_entity.pdbx_description
1 polymer ?
#
loop_
_entity_poly.entity_id
_entity_poly.type
_entity_poly.pdbx_seq_one_letter_code
_entity_poly.pdbx_strand_id
1 'polypeptide(L)'
;MTNGRDSQASGAGNYAPVNGLEMYYEIHGTGEPLVLLHGAFSAIGTSFGNVLPELAKTRQVIAFEMQAHGRTADIDRPLSMEQMADDTAAALQYLGIERADFFGYSTGAGIALQVAIRHPEIVRKLVLASVTYNLSGVHPGLMEGLAEMKPEMMFGSPWHEEYMRIAPRPEDFATLFAKKTQMDREARDLPAETIEAIEAPTLLIIGDSDIVRPEHAVEMFRLLGGGVMGDLAGLPNSQLAILPGTTHVTLVERADWLVSMITAFLDAPMPQAE
;
A
#
# COMPACT_ATOMS: atom_id res chain seq x y z
N MET A 1 -2.41 34.08 -23.32
CA MET A 1 -1.71 34.03 -22.04
C MET A 1 -1.58 32.57 -21.69
N THR A 2 -0.46 31.99 -22.02
CA THR A 2 -0.15 30.57 -21.82
C THR A 2 0.33 30.40 -20.39
N ASN A 3 -0.50 29.79 -19.52
CA ASN A 3 -0.05 29.34 -18.20
C ASN A 3 0.97 28.21 -18.40
N GLY A 4 2.24 28.53 -18.21
CA GLY A 4 3.29 27.55 -18.08
C GLY A 4 3.05 26.72 -16.82
N ARG A 5 2.72 25.45 -16.98
CA ARG A 5 2.90 24.47 -15.91
C ARG A 5 4.39 24.26 -15.79
N ASP A 6 4.98 24.82 -14.76
CA ASP A 6 6.35 24.50 -14.38
C ASP A 6 6.46 22.99 -14.19
N SER A 7 7.36 22.38 -14.95
CA SER A 7 7.77 20.98 -14.77
C SER A 7 8.37 20.88 -13.35
N GLN A 8 7.61 20.30 -12.40
CA GLN A 8 8.11 20.02 -11.06
C GLN A 8 9.35 19.12 -11.19
N ALA A 9 10.42 19.57 -10.58
CA ALA A 9 11.67 18.82 -10.51
C ALA A 9 11.39 17.46 -9.84
N SER A 10 11.71 16.35 -10.52
CA SER A 10 11.55 14.99 -10.00
C SER A 10 12.29 14.85 -8.67
N GLY A 11 11.58 14.45 -7.61
CA GLY A 11 12.15 14.12 -6.31
C GLY A 11 12.01 15.17 -5.19
N ALA A 12 11.44 16.34 -5.46
CA ALA A 12 11.10 17.30 -4.39
C ALA A 12 9.77 16.89 -3.75
N GLY A 13 9.75 16.72 -2.40
CA GLY A 13 8.52 16.45 -1.66
C GLY A 13 7.60 17.67 -1.62
N ASN A 14 6.31 17.43 -1.63
CA ASN A 14 5.26 18.43 -1.60
C ASN A 14 4.14 18.00 -0.65
N TYR A 15 3.17 18.89 -0.43
CA TYR A 15 2.02 18.61 0.43
C TYR A 15 0.72 18.83 -0.34
N ALA A 16 -0.22 17.93 -0.18
CA ALA A 16 -1.60 18.03 -0.69
C ALA A 16 -2.55 18.34 0.48
N PRO A 17 -3.31 19.45 0.43
CA PRO A 17 -4.29 19.78 1.45
C PRO A 17 -5.55 18.94 1.23
N VAL A 18 -5.70 17.84 1.96
CA VAL A 18 -6.81 16.90 1.79
C VAL A 18 -7.44 16.54 3.15
N ASN A 19 -8.76 16.64 3.25
CA ASN A 19 -9.54 16.20 4.41
C ASN A 19 -8.98 16.69 5.78
N GLY A 20 -8.41 17.90 5.82
CA GLY A 20 -7.78 18.48 7.01
C GLY A 20 -6.33 18.07 7.26
N LEU A 21 -5.74 17.27 6.37
CA LEU A 21 -4.32 16.94 6.36
C LEU A 21 -3.56 17.83 5.38
N GLU A 22 -2.28 18.09 5.69
CA GLU A 22 -1.23 18.42 4.74
C GLU A 22 -0.49 17.12 4.43
N MET A 23 -0.99 16.34 3.47
CA MET A 23 -0.50 15.01 3.14
C MET A 23 0.75 15.10 2.28
N TYR A 24 1.88 14.61 2.82
CA TYR A 24 3.14 14.61 2.10
C TYR A 24 3.14 13.60 0.95
N TYR A 25 3.68 14.02 -0.19
CA TYR A 25 3.91 13.15 -1.33
C TYR A 25 5.17 13.50 -2.09
N GLU A 26 5.66 12.52 -2.83
CA GLU A 26 6.75 12.65 -3.79
C GLU A 26 6.30 12.14 -5.16
N ILE A 27 6.77 12.78 -6.25
CA ILE A 27 6.56 12.29 -7.62
C ILE A 27 7.91 12.02 -8.26
N HIS A 28 8.09 10.81 -8.78
CA HIS A 28 9.32 10.36 -9.42
C HIS A 28 9.03 9.75 -10.78
N GLY A 29 9.90 10.01 -11.76
CA GLY A 29 9.76 9.47 -13.11
C GLY A 29 8.59 10.04 -13.90
N THR A 30 8.28 9.38 -15.01
CA THR A 30 7.20 9.74 -15.95
C THR A 30 6.60 8.48 -16.55
N GLY A 31 5.37 8.55 -17.05
CA GLY A 31 4.65 7.41 -17.63
C GLY A 31 3.29 7.21 -16.98
N GLU A 32 2.78 5.97 -16.99
CA GLU A 32 1.52 5.63 -16.32
C GLU A 32 1.64 5.84 -14.81
N PRO A 33 0.64 6.48 -14.17
CA PRO A 33 0.65 6.74 -12.74
C PRO A 33 0.66 5.45 -11.91
N LEU A 34 1.58 5.39 -10.93
CA LEU A 34 1.68 4.32 -9.95
C LEU A 34 1.73 4.92 -8.54
N VAL A 35 0.71 4.66 -7.74
CA VAL A 35 0.63 5.09 -6.35
C VAL A 35 1.33 4.08 -5.44
N LEU A 36 2.19 4.55 -4.54
CA LEU A 36 2.83 3.73 -3.50
C LEU A 36 2.27 4.08 -2.12
N LEU A 37 1.82 3.06 -1.38
CA LEU A 37 1.26 3.17 -0.03
C LEU A 37 2.05 2.30 0.94
N HIS A 38 2.74 2.94 1.88
CA HIS A 38 3.69 2.31 2.81
C HIS A 38 3.04 1.51 3.94
N GLY A 39 3.83 0.65 4.61
CA GLY A 39 3.43 -0.13 5.77
C GLY A 39 3.28 0.70 7.06
N ALA A 40 2.79 0.06 8.12
CA ALA A 40 2.68 0.67 9.44
C ALA A 40 4.02 1.16 9.98
N PHE A 41 4.03 2.25 10.72
CA PHE A 41 5.20 2.90 11.32
C PHE A 41 6.30 3.29 10.33
N SER A 42 6.08 3.08 9.05
CA SER A 42 7.02 3.26 7.96
C SER A 42 6.80 4.60 7.25
N ALA A 43 7.69 4.92 6.33
CA ALA A 43 7.60 6.03 5.42
C ALA A 43 7.98 5.58 4.00
N ILE A 44 8.04 6.50 3.04
CA ILE A 44 8.44 6.19 1.66
C ILE A 44 9.80 5.49 1.63
N GLY A 45 10.78 6.01 2.39
CA GLY A 45 12.15 5.49 2.40
C GLY A 45 12.25 4.06 2.91
N THR A 46 11.64 3.77 4.06
CA THR A 46 11.71 2.44 4.70
C THR A 46 10.88 1.38 3.99
N SER A 47 9.78 1.74 3.34
CA SER A 47 8.98 0.77 2.57
C SER A 47 9.45 0.58 1.13
N PHE A 48 9.87 1.65 0.46
CA PHE A 48 10.05 1.63 -0.98
C PHE A 48 11.42 2.09 -1.47
N GLY A 49 12.35 2.40 -0.56
CA GLY A 49 13.68 2.92 -0.92
C GLY A 49 14.42 2.09 -1.96
N ASN A 50 14.22 0.76 -1.95
CA ASN A 50 14.87 -0.15 -2.88
C ASN A 50 14.10 -0.35 -4.19
N VAL A 51 12.76 -0.19 -4.20
CA VAL A 51 11.92 -0.48 -5.38
C VAL A 51 11.51 0.77 -6.13
N LEU A 52 11.31 1.89 -5.44
CA LEU A 52 10.86 3.16 -6.03
C LEU A 52 11.76 3.65 -7.16
N PRO A 53 13.11 3.72 -7.00
CA PRO A 53 13.99 4.20 -8.07
C PRO A 53 13.91 3.36 -9.35
N GLU A 54 13.68 2.05 -9.21
CA GLU A 54 13.55 1.15 -10.35
C GLU A 54 12.20 1.30 -11.06
N LEU A 55 11.10 1.39 -10.29
CA LEU A 55 9.77 1.62 -10.84
C LEU A 55 9.65 2.99 -11.52
N ALA A 56 10.32 4.01 -10.99
CA ALA A 56 10.33 5.36 -11.56
C ALA A 56 11.04 5.46 -12.92
N LYS A 57 11.77 4.42 -13.36
CA LYS A 57 12.39 4.40 -14.69
C LYS A 57 11.35 4.33 -15.82
N THR A 58 10.17 3.78 -15.55
CA THR A 58 9.11 3.53 -16.55
C THR A 58 7.73 4.02 -16.13
N ARG A 59 7.57 4.50 -14.90
CA ARG A 59 6.30 4.93 -14.31
C ARG A 59 6.40 6.33 -13.72
N GLN A 60 5.28 7.05 -13.71
CA GLN A 60 5.13 8.20 -12.82
C GLN A 60 4.75 7.68 -11.44
N VAL A 61 5.74 7.50 -10.56
CA VAL A 61 5.53 7.00 -9.21
C VAL A 61 5.10 8.16 -8.31
N ILE A 62 3.93 8.01 -7.67
CA ILE A 62 3.38 8.95 -6.69
C ILE A 62 3.40 8.23 -5.34
N ALA A 63 4.31 8.60 -4.47
CA ALA A 63 4.45 7.99 -3.16
C ALA A 63 3.88 8.92 -2.09
N PHE A 64 2.96 8.42 -1.27
CA PHE A 64 2.33 9.16 -0.19
C PHE A 64 2.87 8.74 1.19
N GLU A 65 2.90 9.68 2.13
CA GLU A 65 3.04 9.39 3.56
C GLU A 65 1.69 9.64 4.26
N MET A 66 1.16 8.60 4.90
CA MET A 66 -0.18 8.60 5.51
C MET A 66 -0.23 9.46 6.78
N GLN A 67 -1.43 9.81 7.26
CA GLN A 67 -1.61 10.53 8.52
C GLN A 67 -0.73 9.96 9.62
N ALA A 68 -0.07 10.83 10.37
CA ALA A 68 0.84 10.54 11.48
C ALA A 68 2.13 9.77 11.09
N HIS A 69 2.38 9.50 9.81
CA HIS A 69 3.57 8.79 9.34
C HIS A 69 4.50 9.73 8.57
N GLY A 70 5.81 9.48 8.71
CA GLY A 70 6.82 10.22 7.98
C GLY A 70 6.69 11.74 8.17
N ARG A 71 6.58 12.48 7.05
CA ARG A 71 6.47 13.96 7.03
C ARG A 71 5.02 14.45 7.13
N THR A 72 4.03 13.55 7.07
CA THR A 72 2.63 13.92 7.27
C THR A 72 2.32 13.99 8.77
N ALA A 73 2.05 15.19 9.26
CA ALA A 73 1.69 15.38 10.67
C ALA A 73 0.39 14.64 11.03
N ASP A 74 0.30 14.31 12.32
CA ASP A 74 -0.98 13.83 12.87
C ASP A 74 -1.98 14.97 13.07
N ILE A 75 -3.26 14.66 12.98
CA ILE A 75 -4.38 15.54 13.30
C ILE A 75 -5.30 14.88 14.33
N ASP A 76 -6.20 15.65 14.94
CA ASP A 76 -7.16 15.15 15.93
C ASP A 76 -8.28 14.32 15.27
N ARG A 77 -7.89 13.14 14.78
CA ARG A 77 -8.74 12.16 14.11
C ARG A 77 -8.14 10.75 14.35
N PRO A 78 -8.96 9.71 14.60
CA PRO A 78 -8.47 8.33 14.63
C PRO A 78 -7.81 7.92 13.32
N LEU A 79 -6.94 6.92 13.34
CA LEU A 79 -6.49 6.25 12.12
C LEU A 79 -7.52 5.21 11.70
N SER A 80 -7.84 5.14 10.41
CA SER A 80 -8.57 4.03 9.81
C SER A 80 -8.13 3.84 8.35
N MET A 81 -8.18 2.60 7.87
CA MET A 81 -7.80 2.31 6.47
C MET A 81 -8.75 2.98 5.49
N GLU A 82 -10.05 3.04 5.83
CA GLU A 82 -11.08 3.69 5.03
C GLU A 82 -10.82 5.18 4.87
N GLN A 83 -10.48 5.86 5.97
CA GLN A 83 -10.19 7.29 5.91
C GLN A 83 -8.90 7.57 5.14
N MET A 84 -7.86 6.73 5.32
CA MET A 84 -6.62 6.85 4.56
C MET A 84 -6.84 6.58 3.06
N ALA A 85 -7.78 5.70 2.72
CA ALA A 85 -8.21 5.50 1.33
C ALA A 85 -8.90 6.73 0.76
N ASP A 86 -9.82 7.34 1.51
CA ASP A 86 -10.48 8.60 1.11
C ASP A 86 -9.48 9.75 0.99
N ASP A 87 -8.47 9.83 1.87
CA ASP A 87 -7.39 10.82 1.79
C ASP A 87 -6.55 10.62 0.52
N THR A 88 -6.24 9.35 0.19
CA THR A 88 -5.50 8.99 -1.03
C THR A 88 -6.28 9.39 -2.29
N ALA A 89 -7.58 9.10 -2.35
CA ALA A 89 -8.44 9.50 -3.45
C ALA A 89 -8.50 11.03 -3.61
N ALA A 90 -8.66 11.76 -2.50
CA ALA A 90 -8.65 13.22 -2.50
C ALA A 90 -7.30 13.79 -2.95
N ALA A 91 -6.18 13.15 -2.57
CA ALA A 91 -4.84 13.57 -2.99
C ALA A 91 -4.63 13.36 -4.51
N LEU A 92 -5.11 12.25 -5.08
CA LEU A 92 -5.07 12.04 -6.53
C LEU A 92 -5.93 13.07 -7.27
N GLN A 93 -7.12 13.37 -6.76
CA GLN A 93 -7.98 14.43 -7.30
C GLN A 93 -7.28 15.80 -7.26
N TYR A 94 -6.62 16.16 -6.15
CA TYR A 94 -5.82 17.39 -6.02
C TYR A 94 -4.70 17.46 -7.05
N LEU A 95 -4.05 16.31 -7.34
CA LEU A 95 -2.98 16.20 -8.35
C LEU A 95 -3.50 16.14 -9.78
N GLY A 96 -4.81 16.06 -10.00
CA GLY A 96 -5.42 15.94 -11.32
C GLY A 96 -5.19 14.56 -11.97
N ILE A 97 -5.03 13.52 -11.17
CA ILE A 97 -4.84 12.14 -11.60
C ILE A 97 -6.17 11.41 -11.50
N GLU A 98 -6.76 11.10 -12.64
CA GLU A 98 -8.09 10.49 -12.72
C GLU A 98 -8.05 8.98 -12.43
N ARG A 99 -6.97 8.30 -12.78
CA ARG A 99 -6.82 6.85 -12.63
C ARG A 99 -5.35 6.46 -12.50
N ALA A 100 -5.05 5.48 -11.64
CA ALA A 100 -3.69 5.01 -11.40
C ALA A 100 -3.64 3.51 -11.11
N ASP A 101 -2.44 2.94 -11.23
CA ASP A 101 -2.09 1.67 -10.57
C ASP A 101 -1.77 1.94 -9.10
N PHE A 102 -1.98 0.93 -8.26
CA PHE A 102 -1.66 1.01 -6.84
C PHE A 102 -0.74 -0.13 -6.43
N PHE A 103 0.30 0.21 -5.69
CA PHE A 103 1.14 -0.76 -4.99
C PHE A 103 1.13 -0.42 -3.50
N GLY A 104 0.47 -1.25 -2.72
CA GLY A 104 0.45 -1.16 -1.26
C GLY A 104 1.24 -2.29 -0.61
N TYR A 105 1.88 -1.98 0.51
CA TYR A 105 2.58 -2.96 1.34
C TYR A 105 2.00 -2.95 2.76
N SER A 106 1.66 -4.12 3.31
CA SER A 106 1.14 -4.27 4.68
C SER A 106 -0.09 -3.39 4.94
N THR A 107 -0.05 -2.47 5.89
CA THR A 107 -1.12 -1.48 6.10
C THR A 107 -1.45 -0.71 4.81
N GLY A 108 -0.44 -0.34 4.03
CA GLY A 108 -0.65 0.31 2.73
C GLY A 108 -1.37 -0.57 1.71
N ALA A 109 -1.19 -1.90 1.78
CA ALA A 109 -1.97 -2.83 0.95
C ALA A 109 -3.44 -2.90 1.41
N GLY A 110 -3.69 -2.83 2.72
CA GLY A 110 -5.04 -2.69 3.26
C GLY A 110 -5.70 -1.38 2.82
N ILE A 111 -4.96 -0.27 2.79
CA ILE A 111 -5.43 1.01 2.28
C ILE A 111 -5.73 0.92 0.78
N ALA A 112 -4.84 0.32 -0.04
CA ALA A 112 -5.08 0.13 -1.47
C ALA A 112 -6.31 -0.75 -1.74
N LEU A 113 -6.54 -1.77 -0.90
CA LEU A 113 -7.74 -2.59 -0.93
C LEU A 113 -8.99 -1.75 -0.65
N GLN A 114 -8.95 -0.87 0.36
CA GLN A 114 -10.04 0.06 0.67
C GLN A 114 -10.25 1.09 -0.45
N VAL A 115 -9.20 1.56 -1.12
CA VAL A 115 -9.34 2.41 -2.32
C VAL A 115 -10.13 1.67 -3.41
N ALA A 116 -9.80 0.40 -3.67
CA ALA A 116 -10.50 -0.38 -4.69
C ALA A 116 -11.99 -0.65 -4.35
N ILE A 117 -12.31 -0.77 -3.06
CA ILE A 117 -13.68 -0.98 -2.58
C ILE A 117 -14.50 0.32 -2.65
N ARG A 118 -13.92 1.45 -2.27
CA ARG A 118 -14.63 2.73 -2.05
C ARG A 118 -14.57 3.67 -3.25
N HIS A 119 -13.50 3.57 -4.03
CA HIS A 119 -13.17 4.43 -5.17
C HIS A 119 -12.71 3.59 -6.37
N PRO A 120 -13.48 2.55 -6.81
CA PRO A 120 -13.05 1.64 -7.88
C PRO A 120 -12.73 2.36 -9.20
N GLU A 121 -13.35 3.50 -9.45
CA GLU A 121 -13.17 4.30 -10.67
C GLU A 121 -11.75 4.85 -10.83
N ILE A 122 -11.03 5.10 -9.73
CA ILE A 122 -9.65 5.61 -9.81
C ILE A 122 -8.60 4.50 -9.91
N VAL A 123 -9.00 3.22 -9.76
CA VAL A 123 -8.08 2.09 -9.75
C VAL A 123 -8.00 1.44 -11.12
N ARG A 124 -6.77 1.37 -11.68
CA ARG A 124 -6.49 0.64 -12.92
C ARG A 124 -6.10 -0.81 -12.62
N LYS A 125 -5.07 -1.01 -11.80
CA LYS A 125 -4.58 -2.30 -11.32
C LYS A 125 -4.12 -2.20 -9.88
N LEU A 126 -4.15 -3.33 -9.16
CA LEU A 126 -3.70 -3.44 -7.77
C LEU A 126 -2.50 -4.38 -7.64
N VAL A 127 -1.51 -3.96 -6.89
CA VAL A 127 -0.46 -4.81 -6.34
C VAL A 127 -0.56 -4.75 -4.83
N LEU A 128 -0.92 -5.85 -4.21
CA LEU A 128 -1.17 -5.96 -2.77
C LEU A 128 -0.14 -6.89 -2.14
N ALA A 129 0.83 -6.30 -1.46
CA ALA A 129 1.89 -7.05 -0.80
C ALA A 129 1.59 -7.23 0.69
N SER A 130 1.50 -8.47 1.15
CA SER A 130 1.24 -8.87 2.55
C SER A 130 -0.06 -8.27 3.11
N VAL A 131 -1.18 -8.58 2.49
CA VAL A 131 -2.52 -8.10 2.88
C VAL A 131 -3.39 -9.26 3.36
N THR A 132 -4.30 -8.95 4.27
CA THR A 132 -5.43 -9.82 4.63
C THR A 132 -6.73 -9.06 4.47
N TYR A 133 -7.83 -9.78 4.19
CA TYR A 133 -9.18 -9.22 4.18
C TYR A 133 -9.97 -9.57 5.46
N ASN A 134 -9.43 -10.48 6.29
CA ASN A 134 -9.99 -10.83 7.58
C ASN A 134 -8.90 -11.24 8.59
N LEU A 135 -9.24 -11.28 9.89
CA LEU A 135 -8.28 -11.56 10.97
C LEU A 135 -7.80 -13.02 10.97
N SER A 136 -8.54 -13.96 10.38
CA SER A 136 -8.05 -15.35 10.25
C SER A 136 -6.90 -15.50 9.26
N GLY A 137 -6.63 -14.46 8.48
CA GLY A 137 -5.55 -14.43 7.49
C GLY A 137 -4.15 -14.30 8.09
N VAL A 138 -4.03 -13.89 9.35
CA VAL A 138 -2.74 -13.84 10.04
C VAL A 138 -2.51 -15.07 10.90
N HIS A 139 -1.24 -15.30 11.28
CA HIS A 139 -0.90 -16.40 12.18
C HIS A 139 -1.55 -16.21 13.56
N PRO A 140 -2.02 -17.30 14.21
CA PRO A 140 -2.56 -17.24 15.56
C PRO A 140 -1.57 -16.61 16.55
N GLY A 141 -2.07 -15.79 17.47
CA GLY A 141 -1.27 -15.10 18.48
C GLY A 141 -0.62 -13.79 17.99
N LEU A 142 -0.68 -13.47 16.68
CA LEU A 142 -0.08 -12.23 16.18
C LEU A 142 -0.80 -10.99 16.75
N MET A 143 -2.13 -10.97 16.68
CA MET A 143 -2.91 -9.80 17.13
C MET A 143 -2.79 -9.57 18.63
N GLU A 144 -2.74 -10.67 19.40
CA GLU A 144 -2.47 -10.62 20.84
C GLU A 144 -1.07 -10.06 21.12
N GLY A 145 -0.05 -10.53 20.39
CA GLY A 145 1.31 -10.02 20.52
C GLY A 145 1.43 -8.54 20.15
N LEU A 146 0.75 -8.10 19.08
CA LEU A 146 0.71 -6.68 18.70
C LEU A 146 0.01 -5.81 19.75
N ALA A 147 -1.04 -6.33 20.40
CA ALA A 147 -1.77 -5.60 21.44
C ALA A 147 -0.95 -5.40 22.74
N GLU A 148 0.06 -6.25 22.97
CA GLU A 148 0.98 -6.16 24.11
C GLU A 148 2.23 -5.31 23.80
N MET A 149 2.48 -4.98 22.54
CA MET A 149 3.62 -4.15 22.14
C MET A 149 3.53 -2.75 22.75
N LYS A 150 4.70 -2.20 23.06
CA LYS A 150 4.88 -0.84 23.55
C LYS A 150 5.80 -0.08 22.59
N PRO A 151 5.65 1.26 22.46
CA PRO A 151 6.46 2.04 21.54
C PRO A 151 7.97 1.89 21.78
N GLU A 152 8.40 1.67 23.03
CA GLU A 152 9.82 1.49 23.38
C GLU A 152 10.44 0.24 22.74
N MET A 153 9.62 -0.76 22.40
CA MET A 153 10.09 -1.98 21.73
C MET A 153 10.53 -1.72 20.28
N MET A 154 10.11 -0.59 19.72
CA MET A 154 10.53 -0.16 18.38
C MET A 154 11.75 0.76 18.39
N PHE A 155 12.18 1.26 19.54
CA PHE A 155 13.30 2.20 19.62
C PHE A 155 14.58 1.57 19.06
N GLY A 156 15.28 2.32 18.19
CA GLY A 156 16.46 1.86 17.48
C GLY A 156 16.17 0.99 16.24
N SER A 157 14.90 0.70 15.94
CA SER A 157 14.56 0.08 14.67
C SER A 157 14.65 1.08 13.50
N PRO A 158 14.84 0.62 12.25
CA PRO A 158 14.89 1.50 11.09
C PRO A 158 13.65 2.40 10.95
N TRP A 159 12.47 1.91 11.32
CA TRP A 159 11.22 2.68 11.28
C TRP A 159 11.21 3.82 12.30
N HIS A 160 11.61 3.53 13.54
CA HIS A 160 11.70 4.56 14.58
C HIS A 160 12.78 5.60 14.23
N GLU A 161 13.95 5.16 13.79
CA GLU A 161 15.05 6.08 13.41
C GLU A 161 14.64 6.97 12.23
N GLU A 162 13.95 6.43 11.23
CA GLU A 162 13.44 7.25 10.13
C GLU A 162 12.40 8.24 10.62
N TYR A 163 11.42 7.80 11.44
CA TYR A 163 10.41 8.69 12.01
C TYR A 163 11.07 9.85 12.78
N MET A 164 12.00 9.56 13.68
CA MET A 164 12.72 10.57 14.46
C MET A 164 13.50 11.57 13.59
N ARG A 165 13.91 11.14 12.40
CA ARG A 165 14.69 11.96 11.47
C ARG A 165 13.83 12.87 10.59
N ILE A 166 12.61 12.43 10.19
CA ILE A 166 11.84 13.12 9.14
C ILE A 166 10.50 13.67 9.62
N ALA A 167 9.95 13.17 10.73
CA ALA A 167 8.65 13.62 11.21
C ALA A 167 8.68 15.10 11.61
N PRO A 168 7.63 15.87 11.32
CA PRO A 168 7.53 17.28 11.72
C PRO A 168 7.48 17.45 13.25
N ARG A 169 7.01 16.43 13.95
CA ARG A 169 6.96 16.35 15.42
C ARG A 169 7.41 14.95 15.87
N PRO A 170 8.72 14.72 16.02
CA PRO A 170 9.25 13.41 16.40
C PRO A 170 8.71 12.88 17.74
N GLU A 171 8.37 13.79 18.66
CA GLU A 171 7.76 13.46 19.95
C GLU A 171 6.38 12.75 19.84
N ASP A 172 5.72 12.87 18.69
CA ASP A 172 4.40 12.25 18.44
C ASP A 172 4.48 10.74 18.10
N PHE A 173 5.67 10.13 18.10
CA PHE A 173 5.82 8.70 17.81
C PHE A 173 4.94 7.81 18.72
N ALA A 174 4.87 8.15 20.01
CA ALA A 174 4.00 7.42 20.95
C ALA A 174 2.50 7.58 20.60
N THR A 175 2.10 8.74 20.10
CA THR A 175 0.73 9.01 19.63
C THR A 175 0.42 8.19 18.38
N LEU A 176 1.32 8.15 17.39
CA LEU A 176 1.20 7.28 16.22
C LEU A 176 1.03 5.82 16.65
N PHE A 177 1.89 5.35 17.57
CA PHE A 177 1.84 3.98 18.07
C PHE A 177 0.48 3.66 18.72
N ALA A 178 -0.01 4.54 19.59
CA ALA A 178 -1.31 4.37 20.26
C ALA A 178 -2.47 4.34 19.25
N LYS A 179 -2.50 5.26 18.29
CA LYS A 179 -3.53 5.31 17.25
C LYS A 179 -3.50 4.08 16.34
N LYS A 180 -2.30 3.61 15.96
CA LYS A 180 -2.16 2.40 15.14
C LYS A 180 -2.62 1.15 15.89
N THR A 181 -2.25 1.03 17.17
CA THR A 181 -2.72 -0.08 18.02
C THR A 181 -4.25 -0.05 18.17
N GLN A 182 -4.84 1.14 18.29
CA GLN A 182 -6.31 1.26 18.34
C GLN A 182 -6.95 0.86 17.00
N MET A 183 -6.38 1.29 15.88
CA MET A 183 -6.86 0.88 14.55
C MET A 183 -6.84 -0.65 14.39
N ASP A 184 -5.79 -1.33 14.87
CA ASP A 184 -5.70 -2.80 14.79
C ASP A 184 -6.74 -3.49 15.66
N ARG A 185 -7.05 -2.95 16.86
CA ARG A 185 -8.11 -3.47 17.74
C ARG A 185 -9.51 -3.29 17.17
N GLU A 186 -9.72 -2.24 16.37
CA GLU A 186 -10.99 -1.91 15.75
C GLU A 186 -11.15 -2.54 14.36
N ALA A 187 -10.10 -3.20 13.85
CA ALA A 187 -10.14 -3.88 12.54
C ALA A 187 -11.32 -4.86 12.46
N ARG A 188 -12.00 -4.85 11.33
CA ARG A 188 -13.15 -5.72 11.04
C ARG A 188 -12.84 -6.58 9.84
N ASP A 189 -13.35 -7.80 9.89
CA ASP A 189 -13.33 -8.70 8.74
C ASP A 189 -14.17 -8.11 7.61
N LEU A 190 -13.64 -8.14 6.40
CA LEU A 190 -14.41 -7.85 5.20
C LEU A 190 -15.14 -9.13 4.77
N PRO A 191 -16.41 -9.03 4.32
CA PRO A 191 -17.10 -10.15 3.71
C PRO A 191 -16.38 -10.64 2.44
N ALA A 192 -16.40 -11.94 2.17
CA ALA A 192 -15.79 -12.50 0.96
C ALA A 192 -16.36 -11.87 -0.32
N GLU A 193 -17.65 -11.58 -0.33
CA GLU A 193 -18.35 -10.96 -1.44
C GLU A 193 -17.81 -9.55 -1.77
N THR A 194 -17.27 -8.86 -0.77
CA THR A 194 -16.62 -7.55 -0.98
C THR A 194 -15.32 -7.71 -1.77
N ILE A 195 -14.59 -8.80 -1.54
CA ILE A 195 -13.36 -9.10 -2.29
C ILE A 195 -13.71 -9.59 -3.70
N GLU A 196 -14.73 -10.42 -3.84
CA GLU A 196 -15.23 -10.91 -5.14
C GLU A 196 -15.72 -9.78 -6.05
N ALA A 197 -16.22 -8.68 -5.46
CA ALA A 197 -16.71 -7.52 -6.20
C ALA A 197 -15.59 -6.61 -6.76
N ILE A 198 -14.32 -6.87 -6.45
CA ILE A 198 -13.19 -6.08 -6.97
C ILE A 198 -12.91 -6.49 -8.42
N GLU A 199 -13.18 -5.58 -9.34
CA GLU A 199 -12.99 -5.79 -10.79
C GLU A 199 -11.54 -5.51 -11.24
N ALA A 200 -10.80 -4.71 -10.49
CA ALA A 200 -9.44 -4.32 -10.85
C ALA A 200 -8.51 -5.54 -10.88
N PRO A 201 -7.76 -5.78 -11.96
CA PRO A 201 -6.74 -6.82 -11.99
C PRO A 201 -5.81 -6.67 -10.79
N THR A 202 -5.57 -7.78 -10.07
CA THR A 202 -4.85 -7.77 -8.80
C THR A 202 -3.69 -8.75 -8.78
N LEU A 203 -2.50 -8.29 -8.41
CA LEU A 203 -1.35 -9.13 -8.07
C LEU A 203 -1.20 -9.19 -6.55
N LEU A 204 -1.39 -10.37 -5.97
CA LEU A 204 -1.11 -10.64 -4.56
C LEU A 204 0.34 -11.11 -4.41
N ILE A 205 1.07 -10.57 -3.45
CA ILE A 205 2.45 -10.96 -3.14
C ILE A 205 2.57 -11.17 -1.64
N ILE A 206 3.12 -12.32 -1.22
CA ILE A 206 3.50 -12.60 0.17
C ILE A 206 4.87 -13.28 0.24
N GLY A 207 5.50 -13.28 1.41
CA GLY A 207 6.59 -14.20 1.71
C GLY A 207 6.06 -15.57 2.14
N ASP A 208 6.84 -16.64 1.98
CA ASP A 208 6.49 -17.99 2.49
C ASP A 208 6.56 -18.10 4.02
N SER A 209 7.20 -17.10 4.65
CA SER A 209 7.35 -16.95 6.09
C SER A 209 6.80 -15.59 6.59
N ASP A 210 5.73 -15.10 5.93
CA ASP A 210 5.05 -13.85 6.22
C ASP A 210 4.16 -13.94 7.48
N ILE A 211 3.72 -12.81 8.00
CA ILE A 211 2.62 -12.75 8.99
C ILE A 211 1.28 -13.16 8.40
N VAL A 212 1.12 -12.99 7.09
CA VAL A 212 -0.03 -13.46 6.31
C VAL A 212 0.15 -14.95 6.00
N ARG A 213 -0.84 -15.75 6.36
CA ARG A 213 -0.82 -17.18 6.09
C ARG A 213 -0.94 -17.46 4.60
N PRO A 214 -0.10 -18.35 4.03
CA PRO A 214 -0.18 -18.71 2.61
C PRO A 214 -1.57 -19.20 2.17
N GLU A 215 -2.27 -19.94 3.04
CA GLU A 215 -3.63 -20.40 2.76
C GLU A 215 -4.61 -19.26 2.54
N HIS A 216 -4.47 -18.18 3.33
CA HIS A 216 -5.30 -16.98 3.19
C HIS A 216 -5.01 -16.24 1.88
N ALA A 217 -3.74 -16.11 1.50
CA ALA A 217 -3.39 -15.51 0.21
C ALA A 217 -3.96 -16.31 -0.97
N VAL A 218 -3.95 -17.66 -0.88
CA VAL A 218 -4.59 -18.53 -1.87
C VAL A 218 -6.11 -18.37 -1.88
N GLU A 219 -6.74 -18.26 -0.70
CA GLU A 219 -8.17 -17.99 -0.58
C GLU A 219 -8.54 -16.64 -1.24
N MET A 220 -7.85 -15.57 -0.88
CA MET A 220 -8.07 -14.24 -1.45
C MET A 220 -7.85 -14.22 -2.97
N PHE A 221 -6.82 -14.92 -3.45
CA PHE A 221 -6.56 -15.09 -4.88
C PHE A 221 -7.74 -15.74 -5.62
N ARG A 222 -8.39 -16.75 -5.00
CA ARG A 222 -9.58 -17.40 -5.57
C ARG A 222 -10.79 -16.49 -5.59
N LEU A 223 -11.03 -15.73 -4.52
CA LEU A 223 -12.11 -14.73 -4.46
C LEU A 223 -11.96 -13.68 -5.57
N LEU A 224 -10.73 -13.32 -5.91
CA LEU A 224 -10.42 -12.41 -7.01
C LEU A 224 -10.44 -13.08 -8.41
N GLY A 225 -11.05 -14.24 -8.51
CA GLY A 225 -11.21 -14.98 -9.78
C GLY A 225 -10.01 -15.83 -10.21
N GLY A 226 -8.99 -15.97 -9.35
CA GLY A 226 -7.80 -16.79 -9.62
C GLY A 226 -8.01 -18.28 -9.41
N GLY A 227 -6.96 -19.08 -9.65
CA GLY A 227 -6.98 -20.53 -9.41
C GLY A 227 -7.68 -21.36 -10.49
N VAL A 228 -7.83 -20.80 -11.68
CA VAL A 228 -8.39 -21.49 -12.86
C VAL A 228 -7.29 -22.19 -13.66
N MET A 229 -7.68 -23.19 -14.47
CA MET A 229 -6.75 -23.86 -15.42
C MET A 229 -6.55 -22.94 -16.64
N GLY A 230 -5.51 -22.10 -16.61
CA GLY A 230 -5.27 -21.06 -17.61
C GLY A 230 -5.10 -21.56 -19.04
N ASP A 231 -4.58 -22.80 -19.23
CA ASP A 231 -4.43 -23.39 -20.58
C ASP A 231 -5.79 -23.65 -21.27
N LEU A 232 -6.87 -23.75 -20.51
CA LEU A 232 -8.21 -23.98 -21.03
C LEU A 232 -9.13 -22.75 -20.92
N ALA A 233 -9.03 -22.03 -19.80
CA ALA A 233 -9.92 -20.89 -19.49
C ALA A 233 -9.29 -19.52 -19.78
N GLY A 234 -8.02 -19.47 -20.21
CA GLY A 234 -7.25 -18.24 -20.25
C GLY A 234 -6.69 -17.86 -18.87
N LEU A 235 -5.75 -16.92 -18.85
CA LEU A 235 -5.20 -16.41 -17.59
C LEU A 235 -6.23 -15.52 -16.91
N PRO A 236 -6.45 -15.69 -15.58
CA PRO A 236 -7.33 -14.81 -14.83
C PRO A 236 -6.71 -13.42 -14.67
N ASN A 237 -7.54 -12.43 -14.35
CA ASN A 237 -7.11 -11.07 -14.08
C ASN A 237 -6.26 -10.95 -12.79
N SER A 238 -6.38 -11.93 -11.90
CA SER A 238 -5.63 -11.98 -10.65
C SER A 238 -4.44 -12.91 -10.73
N GLN A 239 -3.36 -12.54 -10.08
CA GLN A 239 -2.12 -13.29 -10.00
C GLN A 239 -1.68 -13.43 -8.55
N LEU A 240 -0.92 -14.48 -8.24
CA LEU A 240 -0.39 -14.75 -6.90
C LEU A 240 1.10 -15.09 -6.98
N ALA A 241 1.90 -14.43 -6.15
CA ALA A 241 3.29 -14.75 -5.92
C ALA A 241 3.53 -15.04 -4.43
N ILE A 242 4.18 -16.17 -4.13
CA ILE A 242 4.67 -16.51 -2.79
C ILE A 242 6.19 -16.59 -2.89
N LEU A 243 6.89 -15.65 -2.25
CA LEU A 243 8.34 -15.51 -2.36
C LEU A 243 9.06 -16.43 -1.37
N PRO A 244 9.94 -17.33 -1.84
CA PRO A 244 10.64 -18.26 -0.96
C PRO A 244 11.64 -17.55 -0.05
N GLY A 245 11.77 -18.06 1.20
CA GLY A 245 12.70 -17.54 2.20
C GLY A 245 12.48 -16.07 2.54
N THR A 246 11.24 -15.60 2.50
CA THR A 246 10.90 -14.18 2.65
C THR A 246 9.88 -14.02 3.77
N THR A 247 10.18 -13.10 4.70
CA THR A 247 9.29 -12.71 5.79
C THR A 247 8.51 -11.46 5.45
N HIS A 248 7.57 -11.06 6.31
CA HIS A 248 6.86 -9.79 6.19
C HIS A 248 7.82 -8.60 6.02
N VAL A 249 8.80 -8.48 6.89
CA VAL A 249 9.75 -7.36 6.90
C VAL A 249 10.70 -7.40 5.69
N THR A 250 11.24 -8.58 5.37
CA THR A 250 12.23 -8.71 4.28
C THR A 250 11.60 -8.68 2.88
N LEU A 251 10.28 -8.70 2.78
CA LEU A 251 9.59 -8.68 1.48
C LEU A 251 9.98 -7.45 0.65
N VAL A 252 9.96 -6.26 1.25
CA VAL A 252 10.30 -5.01 0.56
C VAL A 252 11.80 -4.87 0.23
N GLU A 253 12.64 -5.72 0.78
CA GLU A 253 14.06 -5.83 0.45
C GLU A 253 14.32 -6.62 -0.85
N ARG A 254 13.32 -7.39 -1.31
CA ARG A 254 13.41 -8.22 -2.51
C ARG A 254 13.11 -7.43 -3.79
N ALA A 255 13.77 -6.27 -3.94
CA ALA A 255 13.55 -5.37 -5.08
C ALA A 255 13.78 -6.07 -6.43
N ASP A 256 14.75 -6.97 -6.53
CA ASP A 256 15.06 -7.77 -7.72
C ASP A 256 13.84 -8.58 -8.22
N TRP A 257 13.09 -9.20 -7.31
CA TRP A 257 11.90 -9.96 -7.66
C TRP A 257 10.67 -9.06 -7.79
N LEU A 258 10.47 -8.14 -6.82
CA LEU A 258 9.31 -7.26 -6.80
C LEU A 258 9.21 -6.41 -8.07
N VAL A 259 10.30 -5.74 -8.46
CA VAL A 259 10.30 -4.87 -9.64
C VAL A 259 9.95 -5.66 -10.90
N SER A 260 10.55 -6.84 -11.08
CA SER A 260 10.30 -7.67 -12.26
C SER A 260 8.83 -8.12 -12.35
N MET A 261 8.26 -8.64 -11.24
CA MET A 261 6.88 -9.12 -11.21
C MET A 261 5.88 -7.98 -11.34
N ILE A 262 6.09 -6.88 -10.60
CA ILE A 262 5.20 -5.72 -10.62
C ILE A 262 5.19 -5.10 -12.02
N THR A 263 6.36 -4.87 -12.63
CA THR A 263 6.44 -4.29 -13.97
C THR A 263 5.76 -5.18 -15.01
N ALA A 264 6.02 -6.49 -14.99
CA ALA A 264 5.39 -7.43 -15.93
C ALA A 264 3.85 -7.45 -15.78
N PHE A 265 3.35 -7.40 -14.54
CA PHE A 265 1.91 -7.35 -14.27
C PHE A 265 1.28 -6.03 -14.71
N LEU A 266 1.90 -4.90 -14.38
CA LEU A 266 1.36 -3.57 -14.71
C LEU A 266 1.40 -3.29 -16.22
N ASP A 267 2.39 -3.80 -16.95
CA ASP A 267 2.53 -3.63 -18.41
C ASP A 267 1.62 -4.56 -19.21
N ALA A 268 1.10 -5.63 -18.60
CA ALA A 268 0.15 -6.51 -19.27
C ALA A 268 -1.10 -5.73 -19.73
N PRO A 269 -1.70 -6.06 -20.89
CA PRO A 269 -2.93 -5.42 -21.35
C PRO A 269 -4.04 -5.48 -20.29
N MET A 270 -4.91 -4.47 -20.29
CA MET A 270 -6.15 -4.56 -19.51
C MET A 270 -7.04 -5.67 -20.11
N PRO A 271 -7.80 -6.39 -19.24
CA PRO A 271 -8.79 -7.34 -19.72
C PRO A 271 -9.75 -6.65 -20.68
N GLN A 272 -10.13 -7.37 -21.74
CA GLN A 272 -11.17 -6.87 -22.64
C GLN A 272 -12.51 -6.98 -21.89
N ALA A 273 -13.30 -5.90 -21.90
CA ALA A 273 -14.67 -5.96 -21.43
C ALA A 273 -15.44 -6.94 -22.33
N GLU A 274 -16.06 -7.95 -21.72
CA GLU A 274 -16.97 -8.88 -22.42
C GLU A 274 -18.26 -8.20 -22.88
#